data_cd92e9d315ab9ce337228001cbfdd18d
#
_entry.id   cd92e9d315ab9ce337228001cbfdd18d
#
_cell.length_a   1.000
_cell.length_b   1.000
_cell.length_c   1.000
_cell.angle_alpha   90.00
_cell.angle_beta   90.00
_cell.angle_gamma   90.00
#
_symmetry.space_group_name_H-M   'P 1'
#
loop_
_entity.id
_entity.type
_entity.pdbx_description
1 polymer ?
#
loop_
_entity_poly.entity_id
_entity_poly.type
_entity_poly.pdbx_seq_one_letter_code
_entity_poly.pdbx_strand_id
1 'polypeptide(L)'
;MPLPGNYVGTISLIIPVMGVRPDQLRDTFTDARSEGRVHDAIDIAAPGGTPVVAAADGEIIKLFQSERGGTTIYQLSTDKKLVFYYAHLQRYADGLAPGRFVRQGEVIAYVGDTGNAGAGNFHLHFSISVVADPKRYWEGTNINPYPLLRK
;
A
#
# COMPACT_ATOMS: atom_id res chain seq x y z
N MET A 1 25.28 -5.72 -1.70
CA MET A 1 24.04 -4.98 -1.77
C MET A 1 22.98 -5.58 -0.86
N PRO A 2 22.31 -4.77 -0.06
CA PRO A 2 21.27 -5.32 0.80
C PRO A 2 20.15 -5.94 -0.01
N LEU A 3 19.60 -7.04 0.49
CA LEU A 3 18.38 -7.63 -0.04
C LEU A 3 17.20 -6.65 0.25
N PRO A 4 16.11 -6.75 -0.51
CA PRO A 4 14.92 -5.92 -0.22
C PRO A 4 14.49 -5.99 1.24
N GLY A 5 14.58 -7.17 1.88
CA GLY A 5 14.27 -7.31 3.30
C GLY A 5 15.20 -6.51 4.19
N ASN A 6 16.49 -6.43 3.83
CA ASN A 6 17.43 -5.61 4.57
C ASN A 6 17.16 -4.12 4.36
N TYR A 7 16.71 -3.78 3.18
CA TYR A 7 16.38 -2.41 2.82
C TYR A 7 15.28 -1.84 3.70
N VAL A 8 14.22 -2.63 3.88
CA VAL A 8 13.09 -2.24 4.71
C VAL A 8 13.29 -2.68 6.15
N GLY A 9 14.35 -3.44 6.46
CA GLY A 9 14.61 -3.94 7.80
C GLY A 9 14.90 -2.84 8.83
N THR A 10 15.27 -1.66 8.37
CA THR A 10 15.44 -0.49 9.22
C THR A 10 14.11 0.22 9.50
N ILE A 11 13.06 -0.12 8.75
CA ILE A 11 11.72 0.44 8.90
C ILE A 11 10.81 -0.69 9.29
N SER A 12 10.26 -0.62 10.50
CA SER A 12 9.31 -1.61 10.98
C SER A 12 7.96 -1.37 10.30
N LEU A 13 7.39 -2.42 9.70
CA LEU A 13 6.11 -2.35 9.00
C LEU A 13 5.04 -3.06 9.80
N ILE A 14 3.80 -2.56 9.70
CA ILE A 14 2.61 -3.27 10.19
C ILE A 14 1.67 -3.54 9.02
N ILE A 15 0.77 -4.49 9.20
CA ILE A 15 -0.27 -4.77 8.21
C ILE A 15 -1.17 -3.53 8.12
N PRO A 16 -1.33 -2.95 6.93
CA PRO A 16 -2.03 -1.67 6.80
C PRO A 16 -3.56 -1.76 6.79
N VAL A 17 -4.12 -2.85 7.30
CA VAL A 17 -5.57 -3.02 7.45
C VAL A 17 -5.87 -3.44 8.88
N MET A 18 -6.69 -2.65 9.56
CA MET A 18 -7.03 -2.90 10.96
C MET A 18 -7.69 -4.26 11.12
N GLY A 19 -7.24 -5.02 12.13
CA GLY A 19 -7.84 -6.31 12.48
C GLY A 19 -7.38 -7.50 11.65
N VAL A 20 -6.56 -7.29 10.62
CA VAL A 20 -6.01 -8.40 9.83
C VAL A 20 -4.76 -8.93 10.51
N ARG A 21 -4.73 -10.25 10.74
CA ARG A 21 -3.59 -10.92 11.35
C ARG A 21 -2.59 -11.43 10.29
N PRO A 22 -1.33 -11.62 10.65
CA PRO A 22 -0.33 -12.14 9.70
C PRO A 22 -0.73 -13.46 9.05
N ASP A 23 -1.43 -14.35 9.76
CA ASP A 23 -1.84 -15.64 9.22
C ASP A 23 -3.00 -15.53 8.22
N GLN A 24 -3.59 -14.37 8.08
CA GLN A 24 -4.65 -14.09 7.11
C GLN A 24 -4.12 -13.54 5.79
N LEU A 25 -2.83 -13.19 5.74
CA LEU A 25 -2.23 -12.66 4.52
C LEU A 25 -1.98 -13.77 3.51
N ARG A 26 -2.09 -13.41 2.23
CA ARG A 26 -1.79 -14.31 1.12
C ARG A 26 -0.75 -13.68 0.23
N ASP A 27 0.16 -14.49 -0.28
CA ASP A 27 1.19 -14.01 -1.20
C ASP A 27 0.61 -13.98 -2.62
N THR A 28 0.11 -12.82 -3.01
CA THR A 28 -0.46 -12.60 -4.33
C THR A 28 0.46 -11.79 -5.25
N PHE A 29 1.70 -11.59 -4.83
CA PHE A 29 2.62 -10.68 -5.53
C PHE A 29 2.85 -11.06 -6.99
N THR A 30 3.00 -12.36 -7.27
CA THR A 30 3.27 -12.84 -8.62
C THR A 30 2.03 -13.31 -9.36
N ASP A 31 0.84 -13.11 -8.80
CA ASP A 31 -0.41 -13.49 -9.46
C ASP A 31 -0.53 -12.79 -10.81
N ALA A 32 -0.98 -13.56 -11.81
CA ALA A 32 -1.15 -13.01 -13.16
C ALA A 32 -2.28 -11.97 -13.20
N ARG A 33 -2.09 -10.96 -14.01
CA ARG A 33 -3.09 -9.94 -14.31
C ARG A 33 -3.27 -9.88 -15.82
N SER A 34 -4.30 -9.17 -16.28
CA SER A 34 -4.58 -9.03 -17.70
C SER A 34 -3.39 -8.45 -18.46
N GLU A 35 -3.29 -8.75 -19.75
CA GLU A 35 -2.26 -8.21 -20.65
C GLU A 35 -0.83 -8.65 -20.27
N GLY A 36 -0.71 -9.84 -19.70
CA GLY A 36 0.61 -10.40 -19.37
C GLY A 36 1.30 -9.76 -18.19
N ARG A 37 0.62 -8.88 -17.45
CA ARG A 37 1.21 -8.24 -16.26
C ARG A 37 1.15 -9.19 -15.07
N VAL A 38 2.06 -9.00 -14.12
CA VAL A 38 1.98 -9.61 -12.80
C VAL A 38 1.44 -8.58 -11.81
N HIS A 39 1.00 -9.04 -10.64
CA HIS A 39 0.35 -8.19 -9.64
C HIS A 39 1.26 -7.10 -9.07
N ASP A 40 2.50 -7.46 -8.71
CA ASP A 40 3.51 -6.56 -8.12
C ASP A 40 3.07 -5.91 -6.82
N ALA A 41 2.12 -6.53 -6.13
CA ALA A 41 1.55 -6.05 -4.88
C ALA A 41 0.89 -7.22 -4.18
N ILE A 42 0.33 -7.00 -2.99
CA ILE A 42 -0.54 -8.00 -2.38
C ILE A 42 -1.93 -7.44 -2.18
N ASP A 43 -2.92 -8.33 -2.22
CA ASP A 43 -4.31 -8.00 -1.92
C ASP A 43 -4.62 -8.48 -0.51
N ILE A 44 -5.16 -7.61 0.30
CA ILE A 44 -5.53 -7.90 1.68
C ILE A 44 -7.04 -7.79 1.78
N ALA A 45 -7.71 -8.95 1.88
CA ALA A 45 -9.17 -8.99 1.95
C ALA A 45 -9.65 -8.48 3.31
N ALA A 46 -10.69 -7.66 3.29
CA ALA A 46 -11.32 -7.16 4.50
C ALA A 46 -12.69 -6.59 4.12
N PRO A 47 -13.65 -6.52 5.05
CA PRO A 47 -14.95 -5.92 4.75
C PRO A 47 -14.82 -4.47 4.31
N GLY A 48 -15.69 -4.03 3.41
CA GLY A 48 -15.76 -2.64 3.00
C GLY A 48 -15.95 -1.72 4.19
N GLY A 49 -15.21 -0.61 4.23
CA GLY A 49 -15.23 0.33 5.34
C GLY A 49 -14.25 0.01 6.45
N THR A 50 -13.54 -1.12 6.41
CA THR A 50 -12.51 -1.42 7.41
C THR A 50 -11.41 -0.36 7.34
N PRO A 51 -10.95 0.20 8.49
CA PRO A 51 -9.90 1.21 8.44
C PRO A 51 -8.61 0.70 7.82
N VAL A 52 -8.06 1.51 6.92
CA VAL A 52 -6.71 1.33 6.39
C VAL A 52 -5.79 2.24 7.20
N VAL A 53 -4.70 1.69 7.68
CA VAL A 53 -3.74 2.42 8.52
C VAL A 53 -2.40 2.52 7.82
N ALA A 54 -1.63 3.55 8.15
CA ALA A 54 -0.31 3.73 7.58
C ALA A 54 0.59 2.56 7.98
N ALA A 55 1.22 1.91 7.01
CA ALA A 55 2.10 0.77 7.25
C ALA A 55 3.36 1.16 8.02
N ALA A 56 3.78 2.42 7.91
CA ALA A 56 4.94 2.99 8.57
C ALA A 56 4.74 4.50 8.69
N ASP A 57 5.64 5.17 9.43
CA ASP A 57 5.67 6.63 9.44
C ASP A 57 6.05 7.14 8.06
N GLY A 58 5.49 8.28 7.65
CA GLY A 58 5.90 8.90 6.40
C GLY A 58 4.96 9.99 5.94
N GLU A 59 5.33 10.61 4.83
CA GLU A 59 4.60 11.74 4.26
C GLU A 59 3.64 11.28 3.18
N ILE A 60 2.40 11.79 3.21
CA ILE A 60 1.47 11.59 2.11
C ILE A 60 1.94 12.49 0.96
N ILE A 61 2.35 11.87 -0.17
CA ILE A 61 2.89 12.64 -1.28
C ILE A 61 1.89 12.83 -2.40
N LYS A 62 0.87 11.97 -2.50
CA LYS A 62 -0.16 12.12 -3.53
C LYS A 62 -1.44 11.39 -3.15
N LEU A 63 -2.56 12.04 -3.42
CA LEU A 63 -3.90 11.44 -3.42
C LEU A 63 -4.37 11.44 -4.88
N PHE A 64 -4.81 10.29 -5.39
CA PHE A 64 -5.09 10.18 -6.82
C PHE A 64 -6.27 9.27 -7.07
N GLN A 65 -7.04 9.60 -8.11
CA GLN A 65 -8.14 8.78 -8.60
C GLN A 65 -7.76 8.24 -9.98
N SER A 66 -7.82 6.94 -10.17
CA SER A 66 -7.49 6.32 -11.45
C SER A 66 -8.51 5.26 -11.80
N GLU A 67 -8.55 4.88 -13.09
CA GLU A 67 -9.46 3.82 -13.53
C GLU A 67 -9.11 2.48 -12.91
N ARG A 68 -7.82 2.17 -12.81
CA ARG A 68 -7.37 0.87 -12.27
C ARG A 68 -7.39 0.85 -10.75
N GLY A 69 -6.74 1.80 -10.12
CA GLY A 69 -6.59 1.80 -8.66
C GLY A 69 -7.79 2.33 -7.91
N GLY A 70 -8.65 3.10 -8.59
CA GLY A 70 -9.73 3.82 -7.92
C GLY A 70 -9.17 4.93 -7.06
N THR A 71 -9.66 5.02 -5.83
CA THR A 71 -9.16 5.99 -4.85
C THR A 71 -7.87 5.47 -4.26
N THR A 72 -6.77 6.23 -4.39
CA THR A 72 -5.43 5.76 -4.03
C THR A 72 -4.65 6.77 -3.20
N ILE A 73 -3.65 6.27 -2.47
CA ILE A 73 -2.71 7.06 -1.69
C ILE A 73 -1.29 6.62 -2.03
N TYR A 74 -0.39 7.59 -2.21
CA TYR A 74 1.05 7.37 -2.26
C TYR A 74 1.66 7.98 -1.00
N GLN A 75 2.43 7.19 -0.26
CA GLN A 75 3.10 7.62 0.97
C GLN A 75 4.61 7.37 0.84
N LEU A 76 5.42 8.38 1.19
CA LEU A 76 6.87 8.27 1.15
C LEU A 76 7.40 7.97 2.54
N SER A 77 8.29 6.97 2.66
CA SER A 77 8.90 6.62 3.94
C SER A 77 9.80 7.73 4.47
N THR A 78 10.13 7.66 5.77
CA THR A 78 10.94 8.70 6.41
C THR A 78 12.34 8.79 5.85
N ASP A 79 12.92 7.68 5.38
CA ASP A 79 14.24 7.68 4.75
C ASP A 79 14.18 8.04 3.26
N LYS A 80 12.96 8.27 2.74
CA LYS A 80 12.70 8.67 1.35
C LYS A 80 13.12 7.63 0.30
N LYS A 81 13.26 6.38 0.72
CA LYS A 81 13.69 5.29 -0.17
C LYS A 81 12.55 4.36 -0.58
N LEU A 82 11.42 4.42 0.13
CA LEU A 82 10.28 3.54 -0.15
C LEU A 82 9.04 4.38 -0.38
N VAL A 83 8.21 3.91 -1.33
CA VAL A 83 6.87 4.45 -1.54
C VAL A 83 5.87 3.34 -1.25
N PHE A 84 4.92 3.63 -0.37
CA PHE A 84 3.81 2.75 -0.06
C PHE A 84 2.60 3.20 -0.86
N TYR A 85 1.97 2.28 -1.57
CA TYR A 85 0.82 2.56 -2.43
C TYR A 85 -0.38 1.78 -1.91
N TYR A 86 -1.49 2.49 -1.69
CA TYR A 86 -2.73 1.93 -1.17
C TYR A 86 -3.83 2.20 -2.20
N ALA A 87 -4.53 1.15 -2.65
CA ALA A 87 -5.49 1.31 -3.74
C ALA A 87 -6.83 0.64 -3.45
N HIS A 88 -7.81 0.92 -4.28
CA HIS A 88 -9.21 0.45 -4.20
C HIS A 88 -9.89 0.97 -2.94
N LEU A 89 -9.50 2.14 -2.47
CA LEU A 89 -10.02 2.70 -1.22
C LEU A 89 -11.46 3.18 -1.40
N GLN A 90 -12.25 3.10 -0.33
CA GLN A 90 -13.60 3.62 -0.31
C GLN A 90 -13.58 5.15 -0.27
N ARG A 91 -12.77 5.68 0.64
CA ARG A 91 -12.57 7.11 0.82
C ARG A 91 -11.33 7.36 1.67
N TYR A 92 -10.86 8.59 1.67
CA TYR A 92 -9.76 9.01 2.54
C TYR A 92 -10.28 9.34 3.94
N ALA A 93 -9.39 9.25 4.93
CA ALA A 93 -9.68 9.76 6.26
C ALA A 93 -9.84 11.29 6.22
N ASP A 94 -10.65 11.82 7.14
CA ASP A 94 -10.88 13.26 7.20
C ASP A 94 -9.57 14.01 7.42
N GLY A 95 -9.36 15.07 6.66
CA GLY A 95 -8.18 15.91 6.79
C GLY A 95 -6.92 15.38 6.12
N LEU A 96 -6.98 14.22 5.46
CA LEU A 96 -5.82 13.70 4.75
C LEU A 96 -5.53 14.57 3.52
N ALA A 97 -4.27 14.96 3.35
CA ALA A 97 -3.86 15.81 2.24
C ALA A 97 -2.38 15.57 1.90
N PRO A 98 -1.97 15.84 0.65
CA PRO A 98 -0.56 15.81 0.30
C PRO A 98 0.24 16.75 1.19
N GLY A 99 1.42 16.30 1.59
CA GLY A 99 2.30 17.04 2.49
C GLY A 99 2.09 16.71 3.97
N ARG A 100 1.00 16.02 4.32
CA ARG A 100 0.76 15.64 5.71
C ARG A 100 1.64 14.45 6.08
N PHE A 101 2.30 14.55 7.23
CA PHE A 101 3.02 13.42 7.83
C PHE A 101 2.05 12.57 8.62
N VAL A 102 2.08 11.26 8.43
CA VAL A 102 1.26 10.30 9.18
C VAL A 102 2.15 9.35 9.94
N ARG A 103 1.65 8.87 11.08
CA ARG A 103 2.37 7.91 11.90
C ARG A 103 1.90 6.49 11.59
N GLN A 104 2.79 5.54 11.79
CA GLN A 104 2.44 4.11 11.69
C GLN A 104 1.20 3.82 12.52
N GLY A 105 0.22 3.15 11.92
CA GLY A 105 -1.02 2.79 12.58
C GLY A 105 -2.10 3.87 12.55
N GLU A 106 -1.79 5.06 12.06
CA GLU A 106 -2.79 6.11 11.93
C GLU A 106 -3.76 5.77 10.80
N VAL A 107 -5.06 5.96 11.02
CA VAL A 107 -6.07 5.71 9.99
C VAL A 107 -5.93 6.73 8.88
N ILE A 108 -5.74 6.25 7.64
CA ILE A 108 -5.56 7.11 6.48
C ILE A 108 -6.68 6.94 5.45
N ALA A 109 -7.41 5.83 5.50
CA ALA A 109 -8.49 5.57 4.54
C ALA A 109 -9.33 4.39 5.00
N TYR A 110 -10.18 3.89 4.12
CA TYR A 110 -11.08 2.77 4.39
C TYR A 110 -11.10 1.83 3.19
N VAL A 111 -11.17 0.52 3.46
CA VAL A 111 -11.20 -0.51 2.43
C VAL A 111 -12.43 -0.31 1.55
N GLY A 112 -12.23 -0.39 0.24
CA GLY A 112 -13.29 -0.25 -0.74
C GLY A 112 -13.18 -1.29 -1.85
N ASP A 113 -13.91 -1.01 -2.92
CA ASP A 113 -13.91 -1.83 -4.14
C ASP A 113 -13.80 -0.93 -5.39
N THR A 114 -13.24 0.27 -5.23
CA THR A 114 -13.12 1.24 -6.31
C THR A 114 -12.08 0.82 -7.34
N GLY A 115 -12.12 1.46 -8.50
CA GLY A 115 -11.25 1.11 -9.60
C GLY A 115 -11.62 -0.23 -10.20
N ASN A 116 -10.62 -1.01 -10.59
CA ASN A 116 -10.85 -2.31 -11.23
C ASN A 116 -10.90 -3.49 -10.24
N ALA A 117 -11.12 -3.20 -8.96
CA ALA A 117 -11.27 -4.26 -7.96
C ALA A 117 -12.43 -5.20 -8.26
N GLY A 118 -13.48 -4.67 -8.85
CA GLY A 118 -14.72 -5.39 -9.12
C GLY A 118 -15.75 -5.14 -8.03
N ALA A 119 -16.99 -4.84 -8.41
CA ALA A 119 -18.05 -4.52 -7.47
C ALA A 119 -18.21 -5.63 -6.42
N GLY A 120 -18.18 -5.24 -5.15
CA GLY A 120 -18.30 -6.17 -4.03
C GLY A 120 -17.02 -6.91 -3.67
N ASN A 121 -15.94 -6.73 -4.42
CA ASN A 121 -14.66 -7.38 -4.13
C ASN A 121 -13.81 -6.46 -3.26
N PHE A 122 -14.15 -6.41 -1.98
CA PHE A 122 -13.51 -5.49 -1.03
C PHE A 122 -12.15 -6.02 -0.60
N HIS A 123 -11.11 -5.24 -0.85
CA HIS A 123 -9.74 -5.56 -0.43
C HIS A 123 -8.87 -4.33 -0.55
N LEU A 124 -7.77 -4.33 0.17
CA LEU A 124 -6.72 -3.33 -0.02
C LEU A 124 -5.68 -3.91 -0.99
N HIS A 125 -5.40 -3.19 -2.06
CA HIS A 125 -4.25 -3.46 -2.92
C HIS A 125 -3.09 -2.63 -2.36
N PHE A 126 -2.04 -3.30 -1.92
CA PHE A 126 -0.91 -2.66 -1.24
C PHE A 126 0.40 -3.02 -1.90
N SER A 127 1.18 -2.01 -2.28
CA SER A 127 2.50 -2.23 -2.86
C SER A 127 3.56 -1.40 -2.17
N ILE A 128 4.80 -1.87 -2.28
CA ILE A 128 5.99 -1.19 -1.77
C ILE A 128 6.95 -1.05 -2.94
N SER A 129 7.39 0.18 -3.22
CA SER A 129 8.36 0.46 -4.27
C SER A 129 9.64 1.01 -3.65
N VAL A 130 10.79 0.51 -4.12
CA VAL A 130 12.08 1.09 -3.80
C VAL A 130 12.36 2.17 -4.84
N VAL A 131 12.59 3.40 -4.39
CA VAL A 131 12.77 4.54 -5.28
C VAL A 131 14.17 5.12 -5.11
N ALA A 132 14.81 5.47 -6.23
CA ALA A 132 16.12 6.11 -6.20
C ALA A 132 16.00 7.62 -5.99
N ASP A 133 14.97 8.22 -6.56
CA ASP A 133 14.72 9.67 -6.47
C ASP A 133 13.29 9.88 -5.98
N PRO A 134 13.09 10.39 -4.76
CA PRO A 134 11.74 10.58 -4.24
C PRO A 134 10.88 11.54 -5.04
N LYS A 135 11.48 12.41 -5.83
CA LYS A 135 10.73 13.29 -6.74
C LYS A 135 10.15 12.53 -7.93
N ARG A 136 10.69 11.35 -8.21
CA ARG A 136 10.23 10.48 -9.31
C ARG A 136 9.69 9.18 -8.71
N TYR A 137 8.79 9.31 -7.77
CA TYR A 137 8.28 8.18 -6.97
C TYR A 137 7.61 7.10 -7.82
N TRP A 138 7.16 7.44 -9.04
CA TRP A 138 6.51 6.47 -9.94
C TRP A 138 7.52 5.58 -10.67
N GLU A 139 8.82 5.83 -10.54
CA GLU A 139 9.87 5.07 -11.23
C GLU A 139 10.52 4.01 -10.34
N GLY A 140 9.88 3.66 -9.24
CA GLY A 140 10.45 2.67 -8.33
C GLY A 140 10.36 1.25 -8.84
N THR A 141 11.01 0.35 -8.10
CA THR A 141 10.94 -1.09 -8.32
C THR A 141 10.13 -1.72 -7.19
N ASN A 142 9.06 -2.41 -7.54
CA ASN A 142 8.20 -3.03 -6.52
C ASN A 142 8.87 -4.25 -5.91
N ILE A 143 8.71 -4.39 -4.60
CA ILE A 143 9.16 -5.55 -3.84
C ILE A 143 7.95 -6.20 -3.19
N ASN A 144 8.06 -7.50 -2.90
CA ASN A 144 6.95 -8.26 -2.34
C ASN A 144 6.72 -7.88 -0.88
N PRO A 145 5.55 -7.29 -0.53
CA PRO A 145 5.26 -6.95 0.86
C PRO A 145 5.02 -8.13 1.76
N TYR A 146 4.64 -9.29 1.20
CA TYR A 146 4.15 -10.43 1.98
C TYR A 146 5.13 -10.88 3.06
N PRO A 147 6.41 -11.20 2.76
CA PRO A 147 7.32 -11.66 3.80
C PRO A 147 7.65 -10.59 4.83
N LEU A 148 7.48 -9.31 4.48
CA LEU A 148 7.77 -8.19 5.37
C LEU A 148 6.64 -7.96 6.37
N LEU A 149 5.40 -8.28 5.98
CA LEU A 149 4.23 -8.09 6.83
C LEU A 149 3.85 -9.33 7.63
N ARG A 150 4.29 -10.50 7.17
CA ARG A 150 3.87 -11.77 7.75
C ARG A 150 4.67 -12.19 8.99
N LYS A 151 5.56 -11.40 9.44
CA LYS A 151 6.43 -11.71 10.60
C LYS A 151 5.65 -12.11 11.84
#